data_283ea55120027394eb6e477e06ffd456
#
_entry.id   283ea55120027394eb6e477e06ffd456
#
_cell.length_a   1.000
_cell.length_b   1.000
_cell.length_c   1.000
_cell.angle_alpha   90.00
_cell.angle_beta   90.00
_cell.angle_gamma   90.00
#
_symmetry.space_group_name_H-M   'P 1'
#
loop_
_entity.id
_entity.type
_entity.pdbx_description
1 polymer ?
#
loop_
_entity_poly.entity_id
_entity_poly.type
_entity_poly.pdbx_seq_one_letter_code
_entity_poly.pdbx_strand_id
1 'polypeptide(L)'
;MTRPARNRLMVAVFVVVAFFAAPRMPNALLWAATAVATPLLLAALWATLPFQRARGFLRKQQYEEAATELAAFESSLTAGWKRVLASMAVGLYTSNPVAASRNTLGAVRLEQGRRDDALTHFTAALEHDALYAVPWGNLAVLAAMRGDAAAAEEARLKAATLGFKPKVLSAVIKDKLAAAGR
;
A
#
# COMPACT_ATOMS: atom_id res chain seq x y z
N MET A 1 10.09 11.49 12.15
CA MET A 1 10.05 11.37 10.67
C MET A 1 9.10 10.26 10.32
N THR A 2 8.08 10.50 9.47
CA THR A 2 7.07 9.49 9.09
C THR A 2 7.69 8.41 8.19
N ARG A 3 7.11 7.18 8.20
CA ARG A 3 7.59 6.07 7.34
C ARG A 3 7.74 6.46 5.86
N PRO A 4 6.73 7.10 5.22
CA PRO A 4 6.87 7.45 3.81
C PRO A 4 7.97 8.48 3.57
N ALA A 5 8.21 9.41 4.50
CA ALA A 5 9.32 10.36 4.40
C ALA A 5 10.66 9.66 4.53
N ARG A 6 10.79 8.71 5.47
CA ARG A 6 12.00 7.91 5.66
C ARG A 6 12.28 7.04 4.44
N ASN A 7 11.27 6.35 3.91
CA ASN A 7 11.43 5.47 2.75
C ASN A 7 11.83 6.26 1.50
N ARG A 8 11.26 7.46 1.29
CA ARG A 8 11.66 8.35 0.19
C ARG A 8 13.10 8.85 0.37
N LEU A 9 13.47 9.22 1.58
CA LEU A 9 14.84 9.63 1.87
C LEU A 9 15.83 8.48 1.61
N MET A 10 15.53 7.26 2.05
CA MET A 10 16.38 6.09 1.79
C MET A 10 16.55 5.83 0.29
N VAL A 11 15.47 5.90 -0.49
CA VAL A 11 15.53 5.76 -1.94
C VAL A 11 16.38 6.88 -2.57
N ALA A 12 16.16 8.13 -2.15
CA ALA A 12 16.94 9.26 -2.66
C ALA A 12 18.43 9.12 -2.32
N VAL A 13 18.76 8.76 -1.09
CA VAL A 13 20.15 8.52 -0.65
C VAL A 13 20.77 7.38 -1.45
N PHE A 14 20.04 6.27 -1.64
CA PHE A 14 20.52 5.13 -2.44
C PHE A 14 20.83 5.55 -3.88
N VAL A 15 19.94 6.31 -4.52
CA VAL A 15 20.11 6.81 -5.90
C VAL A 15 21.33 7.73 -5.98
N VAL A 16 21.48 8.66 -5.03
CA VAL A 16 22.63 9.58 -4.97
C VAL A 16 23.93 8.81 -4.78
N VAL A 17 23.98 7.89 -3.82
CA VAL A 17 25.16 7.05 -3.57
C VAL A 17 25.51 6.22 -4.81
N ALA A 18 24.52 5.58 -5.43
CA ALA A 18 24.74 4.81 -6.66
C ALA A 18 25.28 5.69 -7.79
N PHE A 19 24.72 6.89 -7.98
CA PHE A 19 25.17 7.83 -9.01
C PHE A 19 26.62 8.29 -8.83
N PHE A 20 27.05 8.57 -7.59
CA PHE A 20 28.41 9.00 -7.30
C PHE A 20 29.42 7.84 -7.19
N ALA A 21 28.97 6.65 -6.79
CA ALA A 21 29.84 5.49 -6.65
C ALA A 21 30.07 4.76 -7.99
N ALA A 22 29.07 4.69 -8.86
CA ALA A 22 29.14 3.95 -10.12
C ALA A 22 30.34 4.34 -11.01
N PRO A 23 30.67 5.64 -11.21
CA PRO A 23 31.82 6.02 -12.02
C PRO A 23 33.19 5.68 -11.42
N ARG A 24 33.24 5.36 -10.12
CA ARG A 24 34.43 5.04 -9.36
C ARG A 24 34.62 3.54 -9.12
N MET A 25 33.61 2.74 -9.45
CA MET A 25 33.69 1.29 -9.29
C MET A 25 34.42 0.65 -10.49
N PRO A 26 35.29 -0.33 -10.24
CA PRO A 26 35.80 -1.17 -11.32
C PRO A 26 34.63 -1.81 -12.08
N ASN A 27 34.73 -1.87 -13.41
CA ASN A 27 33.67 -2.43 -14.27
C ASN A 27 33.21 -3.83 -13.79
N ALA A 28 34.10 -4.65 -13.28
CA ALA A 28 33.80 -5.98 -12.75
C ALA A 28 32.83 -5.94 -11.54
N LEU A 29 33.02 -5.00 -10.59
CA LEU A 29 32.12 -4.83 -9.44
C LEU A 29 30.76 -4.28 -9.86
N LEU A 30 30.73 -3.38 -10.83
CA LEU A 30 29.47 -2.86 -11.36
C LEU A 30 28.66 -3.96 -12.05
N TRP A 31 29.29 -4.78 -12.86
CA TRP A 31 28.66 -5.93 -13.50
C TRP A 31 28.18 -6.98 -12.48
N ALA A 32 28.99 -7.27 -11.47
CA ALA A 32 28.60 -8.19 -10.40
C ALA A 32 27.39 -7.66 -9.61
N ALA A 33 27.38 -6.37 -9.25
CA ALA A 33 26.27 -5.74 -8.54
C ALA A 33 24.96 -5.77 -9.37
N THR A 34 25.04 -5.46 -10.66
CA THR A 34 23.87 -5.50 -11.56
C THR A 34 23.37 -6.92 -11.79
N ALA A 35 24.27 -7.90 -11.92
CA ALA A 35 23.93 -9.31 -12.08
C ALA A 35 23.15 -9.89 -10.88
N VAL A 36 23.39 -9.37 -9.67
CA VAL A 36 22.63 -9.75 -8.45
C VAL A 36 21.37 -8.93 -8.28
N ALA A 37 21.46 -7.61 -8.45
CA ALA A 37 20.34 -6.70 -8.19
C ALA A 37 19.18 -6.89 -9.18
N THR A 38 19.48 -7.14 -10.46
CA THR A 38 18.45 -7.29 -11.50
C THR A 38 17.53 -8.49 -11.26
N PRO A 39 18.03 -9.74 -11.07
CA PRO A 39 17.15 -10.87 -10.80
C PRO A 39 16.38 -10.71 -9.49
N LEU A 40 16.96 -10.11 -8.45
CA LEU A 40 16.27 -9.84 -7.19
C LEU A 40 15.11 -8.86 -7.38
N LEU A 41 15.31 -7.78 -8.14
CA LEU A 41 14.26 -6.83 -8.48
C LEU A 41 13.15 -7.48 -9.30
N LEU A 42 13.51 -8.27 -10.32
CA LEU A 42 12.53 -9.00 -11.13
C LEU A 42 11.74 -10.00 -10.29
N ALA A 43 12.38 -10.71 -9.36
CA ALA A 43 11.72 -11.62 -8.44
C ALA A 43 10.75 -10.87 -7.50
N ALA A 44 11.14 -9.70 -6.98
CA ALA A 44 10.26 -8.87 -6.14
C ALA A 44 9.04 -8.33 -6.93
N LEU A 45 9.25 -7.89 -8.16
CA LEU A 45 8.17 -7.49 -9.06
C LEU A 45 7.24 -8.68 -9.37
N TRP A 46 7.81 -9.84 -9.70
CA TRP A 46 7.03 -11.05 -9.95
C TRP A 46 6.21 -11.48 -8.72
N ALA A 47 6.80 -11.44 -7.51
CA ALA A 47 6.11 -11.78 -6.28
C ALA A 47 4.90 -10.84 -5.98
N THR A 48 4.91 -9.62 -6.51
CA THR A 48 3.81 -8.65 -6.32
C THR A 48 2.86 -8.54 -7.53
N LEU A 49 3.07 -9.29 -8.59
CA LEU A 49 2.23 -9.20 -9.80
C LEU A 49 0.72 -9.35 -9.53
N PRO A 50 0.23 -10.34 -8.73
CA PRO A 50 -1.19 -10.44 -8.44
C PRO A 50 -1.71 -9.20 -7.71
N PHE A 51 -0.95 -8.66 -6.77
CA PHE A 51 -1.30 -7.43 -6.06
C PHE A 51 -1.39 -6.22 -7.01
N GLN A 52 -0.48 -6.09 -7.97
CA GLN A 52 -0.52 -5.00 -8.95
C GLN A 52 -1.70 -5.16 -9.93
N ARG A 53 -1.99 -6.41 -10.36
CA ARG A 53 -3.18 -6.71 -11.17
C ARG A 53 -4.48 -6.38 -10.43
N ALA A 54 -4.60 -6.76 -9.16
CA ALA A 54 -5.74 -6.41 -8.32
C ALA A 54 -5.99 -4.90 -8.28
N ARG A 55 -4.92 -4.10 -8.11
CA ARG A 55 -5.02 -2.64 -8.16
C ARG A 55 -5.45 -2.12 -9.55
N GLY A 56 -5.02 -2.80 -10.60
CA GLY A 56 -5.46 -2.52 -11.97
C GLY A 56 -6.96 -2.79 -12.16
N PHE A 57 -7.44 -3.94 -11.70
CA PHE A 57 -8.84 -4.32 -11.73
C PHE A 57 -9.72 -3.37 -10.90
N LEU A 58 -9.27 -2.99 -9.69
CA LEU A 58 -9.97 -2.02 -8.85
C LEU A 58 -10.17 -0.67 -9.58
N ARG A 59 -9.15 -0.16 -10.28
CA ARG A 59 -9.28 1.07 -11.08
C ARG A 59 -10.27 0.95 -12.23
N LYS A 60 -10.46 -0.26 -12.76
CA LYS A 60 -11.41 -0.57 -13.81
C LYS A 60 -12.80 -0.94 -13.28
N GLN A 61 -13.01 -0.86 -11.97
CA GLN A 61 -14.23 -1.25 -11.27
C GLN A 61 -14.58 -2.75 -11.41
N GLN A 62 -13.57 -3.58 -11.73
CA GLN A 62 -13.68 -5.04 -11.82
C GLN A 62 -13.39 -5.63 -10.44
N TYR A 63 -14.38 -5.58 -9.56
CA TYR A 63 -14.19 -5.82 -8.11
C TYR A 63 -13.97 -7.29 -7.77
N GLU A 64 -14.63 -8.22 -8.46
CA GLU A 64 -14.49 -9.66 -8.19
C GLU A 64 -13.13 -10.17 -8.68
N GLU A 65 -12.67 -9.70 -9.84
CA GLU A 65 -11.33 -10.00 -10.34
C GLU A 65 -10.26 -9.43 -9.41
N ALA A 66 -10.46 -8.22 -8.90
CA ALA A 66 -9.56 -7.64 -7.91
C ALA A 66 -9.50 -8.47 -6.63
N ALA A 67 -10.63 -8.94 -6.12
CA ALA A 67 -10.68 -9.79 -4.92
C ALA A 67 -9.99 -11.14 -5.15
N THR A 68 -10.19 -11.76 -6.30
CA THR A 68 -9.56 -13.03 -6.68
C THR A 68 -8.03 -12.92 -6.73
N GLU A 69 -7.51 -11.87 -7.36
CA GLU A 69 -6.07 -11.63 -7.42
C GLU A 69 -5.47 -11.34 -6.03
N LEU A 70 -6.21 -10.65 -5.14
CA LEU A 70 -5.76 -10.42 -3.76
C LEU A 70 -5.73 -11.72 -2.96
N ALA A 71 -6.70 -12.61 -3.13
CA ALA A 71 -6.71 -13.93 -2.50
C ALA A 71 -5.52 -14.78 -2.99
N ALA A 72 -5.25 -14.79 -4.30
CA ALA A 72 -4.10 -15.45 -4.88
C ALA A 72 -2.77 -14.86 -4.36
N PHE A 73 -2.69 -13.54 -4.20
CA PHE A 73 -1.54 -12.89 -3.60
C PHE A 73 -1.32 -13.34 -2.16
N GLU A 74 -2.35 -13.27 -1.30
CA GLU A 74 -2.24 -13.68 0.10
C GLU A 74 -1.84 -15.15 0.25
N SER A 75 -2.44 -16.06 -0.52
CA SER A 75 -2.08 -17.47 -0.51
C SER A 75 -0.62 -17.70 -0.91
N SER A 76 -0.09 -16.92 -1.84
CA SER A 76 1.32 -16.98 -2.25
C SER A 76 2.29 -16.55 -1.16
N LEU A 77 1.88 -15.71 -0.20
CA LEU A 77 2.70 -15.20 0.90
C LEU A 77 2.95 -16.23 2.02
N THR A 78 2.30 -17.39 1.97
CA THR A 78 2.60 -18.52 2.88
C THR A 78 4.04 -19.01 2.72
N ALA A 79 4.59 -18.92 1.51
CA ALA A 79 6.01 -19.13 1.27
C ALA A 79 6.82 -17.94 1.79
N GLY A 80 7.60 -18.13 2.86
CA GLY A 80 8.32 -17.07 3.57
C GLY A 80 9.21 -16.23 2.66
N TRP A 81 9.89 -16.82 1.68
CA TRP A 81 10.74 -16.09 0.73
C TRP A 81 9.95 -15.13 -0.17
N LYS A 82 8.71 -15.50 -0.60
CA LYS A 82 7.84 -14.61 -1.36
C LYS A 82 7.39 -13.42 -0.51
N ARG A 83 7.13 -13.64 0.78
CA ARG A 83 6.79 -12.55 1.72
C ARG A 83 7.93 -11.54 1.81
N VAL A 84 9.18 -12.00 1.92
CA VAL A 84 10.36 -11.14 1.95
C VAL A 84 10.47 -10.33 0.65
N LEU A 85 10.38 -10.97 -0.51
CA LEU A 85 10.43 -10.28 -1.80
C LEU A 85 9.28 -9.27 -1.96
N ALA A 86 8.06 -9.67 -1.61
CA ALA A 86 6.90 -8.78 -1.69
C ALA A 86 7.06 -7.56 -0.77
N SER A 87 7.65 -7.71 0.43
CA SER A 87 7.89 -6.59 1.34
C SER A 87 8.77 -5.49 0.76
N MET A 88 9.63 -5.82 -0.20
CA MET A 88 10.50 -4.87 -0.90
C MET A 88 9.74 -4.02 -1.95
N ALA A 89 8.60 -4.51 -2.44
CA ALA A 89 7.90 -3.93 -3.59
C ALA A 89 6.45 -3.45 -3.32
N VAL A 90 5.85 -3.69 -2.13
CA VAL A 90 4.44 -3.36 -1.87
C VAL A 90 4.14 -1.87 -1.78
N GLY A 91 5.07 -1.03 -1.38
CA GLY A 91 4.85 0.42 -1.41
C GLY A 91 5.54 1.25 -0.35
N LEU A 92 5.25 2.56 -0.38
CA LEU A 92 5.93 3.57 0.44
C LEU A 92 5.40 3.66 1.88
N TYR A 93 4.13 3.27 2.12
CA TYR A 93 3.46 3.44 3.40
C TYR A 93 3.56 2.23 4.31
N THR A 94 3.75 1.04 3.74
CA THR A 94 3.97 -0.20 4.48
C THR A 94 4.94 -1.11 3.74
N SER A 95 5.71 -1.88 4.50
CA SER A 95 6.50 -3.01 3.98
C SER A 95 5.84 -4.36 4.28
N ASN A 96 4.65 -4.36 4.90
CA ASN A 96 3.91 -5.59 5.17
C ASN A 96 2.95 -5.91 4.01
N PRO A 97 3.20 -6.96 3.21
CA PRO A 97 2.39 -7.28 2.05
C PRO A 97 0.97 -7.75 2.41
N VAL A 98 0.79 -8.39 3.58
CA VAL A 98 -0.54 -8.79 4.06
C VAL A 98 -1.36 -7.56 4.42
N ALA A 99 -0.78 -6.59 5.16
CA ALA A 99 -1.45 -5.34 5.48
C ALA A 99 -1.86 -4.57 4.21
N ALA A 100 -0.98 -4.54 3.19
CA ALA A 100 -1.28 -3.91 1.91
C ALA A 100 -2.44 -4.59 1.18
N SER A 101 -2.46 -5.93 1.16
CA SER A 101 -3.53 -6.73 0.56
C SER A 101 -4.86 -6.49 1.26
N ARG A 102 -4.89 -6.61 2.60
CA ARG A 102 -6.09 -6.39 3.41
C ARG A 102 -6.66 -4.99 3.21
N ASN A 103 -5.82 -3.96 3.23
CA ASN A 103 -6.26 -2.59 2.94
C ASN A 103 -6.86 -2.46 1.53
N THR A 104 -6.26 -3.10 0.52
CA THR A 104 -6.78 -3.03 -0.84
C THR A 104 -8.10 -3.78 -0.98
N LEU A 105 -8.25 -4.94 -0.31
CA LEU A 105 -9.51 -5.68 -0.27
C LEU A 105 -10.61 -4.87 0.44
N GLY A 106 -10.28 -4.18 1.54
CA GLY A 106 -11.19 -3.23 2.18
C GLY A 106 -11.67 -2.14 1.23
N ALA A 107 -10.77 -1.59 0.39
CA ALA A 107 -11.14 -0.61 -0.63
C ALA A 107 -12.07 -1.23 -1.69
N VAL A 108 -11.81 -2.46 -2.14
CA VAL A 108 -12.71 -3.20 -3.05
C VAL A 108 -14.11 -3.34 -2.43
N ARG A 109 -14.21 -3.76 -1.17
CA ARG A 109 -15.50 -3.91 -0.48
C ARG A 109 -16.22 -2.58 -0.29
N LEU A 110 -15.48 -1.50 -0.02
CA LEU A 110 -16.05 -0.16 0.09
C LEU A 110 -16.65 0.32 -1.24
N GLU A 111 -15.97 0.09 -2.36
CA GLU A 111 -16.48 0.43 -3.69
C GLU A 111 -17.73 -0.40 -4.07
N GLN A 112 -17.84 -1.64 -3.57
CA GLN A 112 -19.03 -2.48 -3.70
C GLN A 112 -20.20 -2.06 -2.76
N GLY A 113 -20.01 -1.02 -1.93
CA GLY A 113 -20.99 -0.61 -0.91
C GLY A 113 -21.03 -1.49 0.33
N ARG A 114 -20.18 -2.50 0.43
CA ARG A 114 -20.10 -3.46 1.55
C ARG A 114 -19.27 -2.87 2.70
N ARG A 115 -19.88 -1.89 3.40
CA ARG A 115 -19.19 -1.05 4.39
C ARG A 115 -18.67 -1.82 5.60
N ASP A 116 -19.39 -2.84 6.07
CA ASP A 116 -18.98 -3.62 7.24
C ASP A 116 -17.80 -4.56 6.91
N ASP A 117 -17.83 -5.15 5.72
CA ASP A 117 -16.70 -5.93 5.24
C ASP A 117 -15.46 -5.05 5.03
N ALA A 118 -15.66 -3.84 4.50
CA ALA A 118 -14.57 -2.87 4.35
C ALA A 118 -13.95 -2.51 5.71
N LEU A 119 -14.78 -2.27 6.75
CA LEU A 119 -14.30 -2.02 8.11
C LEU A 119 -13.43 -3.18 8.61
N THR A 120 -13.94 -4.41 8.49
CA THR A 120 -13.21 -5.62 8.90
C THR A 120 -11.83 -5.72 8.23
N HIS A 121 -11.77 -5.47 6.93
CA HIS A 121 -10.51 -5.55 6.20
C HIS A 121 -9.54 -4.42 6.52
N PHE A 122 -10.02 -3.18 6.74
CA PHE A 122 -9.16 -2.08 7.17
C PHE A 122 -8.60 -2.30 8.58
N THR A 123 -9.42 -2.84 9.50
CA THR A 123 -8.98 -3.19 10.85
C THR A 123 -7.93 -4.31 10.80
N ALA A 124 -8.19 -5.38 10.06
CA ALA A 124 -7.22 -6.45 9.85
C ALA A 124 -5.89 -5.96 9.24
N ALA A 125 -5.94 -4.96 8.35
CA ALA A 125 -4.71 -4.34 7.85
C ALA A 125 -3.90 -3.66 8.95
N LEU A 126 -4.55 -3.01 9.92
CA LEU A 126 -3.92 -2.37 11.07
C LEU A 126 -3.39 -3.36 12.11
N GLU A 127 -4.02 -4.53 12.26
CA GLU A 127 -3.50 -5.63 13.08
C GLU A 127 -2.14 -6.13 12.55
N HIS A 128 -2.00 -6.18 11.23
CA HIS A 128 -0.74 -6.55 10.58
C HIS A 128 0.31 -5.43 10.55
N ASP A 129 -0.11 -4.17 10.51
CA ASP A 129 0.78 -3.00 10.54
C ASP A 129 0.05 -1.76 11.11
N ALA A 130 0.10 -1.58 12.41
CA ALA A 130 -0.54 -0.46 13.12
C ALA A 130 -0.03 0.93 12.69
N LEU A 131 1.17 1.01 12.07
CA LEU A 131 1.75 2.25 11.55
C LEU A 131 1.46 2.48 10.07
N TYR A 132 0.59 1.69 9.48
CA TYR A 132 0.16 1.86 8.10
C TYR A 132 -0.88 2.98 7.99
N ALA A 133 -0.47 4.14 7.44
CA ALA A 133 -1.29 5.35 7.41
C ALA A 133 -2.56 5.24 6.53
N VAL A 134 -2.52 4.41 5.46
CA VAL A 134 -3.60 4.35 4.46
C VAL A 134 -4.91 3.75 5.02
N PRO A 135 -4.90 2.64 5.77
CA PRO A 135 -6.12 2.12 6.41
C PRO A 135 -6.78 3.15 7.35
N TRP A 136 -6.00 3.94 8.11
CA TRP A 136 -6.55 5.02 8.93
C TRP A 136 -7.29 6.06 8.08
N GLY A 137 -6.72 6.41 6.91
CA GLY A 137 -7.41 7.28 5.94
C GLY A 137 -8.72 6.69 5.44
N ASN A 138 -8.74 5.40 5.12
CA ASN A 138 -9.92 4.69 4.65
C ASN A 138 -10.99 4.56 5.76
N LEU A 139 -10.56 4.34 7.02
CA LEU A 139 -11.47 4.35 8.18
C LEU A 139 -12.09 5.73 8.40
N ALA A 140 -11.34 6.82 8.19
CA ALA A 140 -11.89 8.16 8.25
C ALA A 140 -12.98 8.40 7.18
N VAL A 141 -12.76 7.91 5.95
CA VAL A 141 -13.77 7.95 4.88
C VAL A 141 -15.01 7.16 5.28
N LEU A 142 -14.83 5.94 5.79
CA LEU A 142 -15.93 5.06 6.19
C LEU A 142 -16.75 5.65 7.35
N ALA A 143 -16.10 6.21 8.37
CA ALA A 143 -16.75 6.87 9.49
C ALA A 143 -17.53 8.10 9.03
N ALA A 144 -16.97 8.93 8.14
CA ALA A 144 -17.67 10.06 7.54
C ALA A 144 -18.93 9.63 6.75
N MET A 145 -18.84 8.52 5.98
CA MET A 145 -19.99 7.96 5.25
C MET A 145 -21.09 7.38 6.18
N ARG A 146 -20.76 7.08 7.44
CA ARG A 146 -21.71 6.67 8.49
C ARG A 146 -22.26 7.84 9.29
N GLY A 147 -21.79 9.07 9.05
CA GLY A 147 -22.16 10.26 9.80
C GLY A 147 -21.45 10.37 11.16
N ASP A 148 -20.49 9.51 11.46
CA ASP A 148 -19.70 9.58 12.70
C ASP A 148 -18.53 10.55 12.54
N ALA A 149 -18.80 11.83 12.80
CA ALA A 149 -17.81 12.89 12.64
C ALA A 149 -16.63 12.75 13.63
N ALA A 150 -16.88 12.24 14.84
CA ALA A 150 -15.86 12.07 15.87
C ALA A 150 -14.85 10.99 15.47
N ALA A 151 -15.32 9.80 15.08
CA ALA A 151 -14.47 8.73 14.60
C ALA A 151 -13.76 9.09 13.29
N ALA A 152 -14.40 9.84 12.39
CA ALA A 152 -13.79 10.31 11.17
C ALA A 152 -12.61 11.24 11.44
N GLU A 153 -12.76 12.18 12.38
CA GLU A 153 -11.68 13.11 12.75
C GLU A 153 -10.53 12.40 13.48
N GLU A 154 -10.82 11.48 14.39
CA GLU A 154 -9.80 10.67 15.07
C GLU A 154 -8.95 9.89 14.06
N ALA A 155 -9.60 9.16 13.16
CA ALA A 155 -8.91 8.38 12.15
C ALA A 155 -8.12 9.26 11.16
N ARG A 156 -8.65 10.45 10.83
CA ARG A 156 -7.97 11.45 10.00
C ARG A 156 -6.68 11.95 10.65
N LEU A 157 -6.74 12.27 11.94
CA LEU A 157 -5.57 12.72 12.71
C LEU A 157 -4.51 11.61 12.78
N LYS A 158 -4.90 10.37 13.06
CA LYS A 158 -3.97 9.21 13.04
C LYS A 158 -3.33 9.03 11.67
N ALA A 159 -4.09 9.09 10.59
CA ALA A 159 -3.55 9.02 9.24
C ALA A 159 -2.52 10.13 8.98
N ALA A 160 -2.83 11.37 9.39
CA ALA A 160 -1.95 12.52 9.20
C ALA A 160 -0.65 12.40 10.00
N THR A 161 -0.69 11.99 11.26
CA THR A 161 0.50 11.76 12.11
C THR A 161 1.42 10.69 11.53
N LEU A 162 0.86 9.69 10.84
CA LEU A 162 1.59 8.64 10.14
C LEU A 162 2.07 9.05 8.74
N GLY A 163 1.78 10.29 8.31
CA GLY A 163 2.29 10.89 7.08
C GLY A 163 1.39 10.77 5.86
N PHE A 164 0.11 10.45 6.05
CA PHE A 164 -0.88 10.59 4.97
C PHE A 164 -1.19 12.07 4.75
N LYS A 165 -1.32 12.48 3.47
CA LYS A 165 -1.54 13.90 3.15
C LYS A 165 -2.97 14.33 3.49
N PRO A 166 -3.21 15.26 4.45
CA PRO A 166 -4.54 15.66 4.88
C PRO A 166 -5.41 16.21 3.74
N LYS A 167 -4.83 17.01 2.83
CA LYS A 167 -5.56 17.56 1.68
C LYS A 167 -6.11 16.47 0.74
N VAL A 168 -5.35 15.40 0.51
CA VAL A 168 -5.79 14.27 -0.32
C VAL A 168 -6.96 13.56 0.36
N LEU A 169 -6.85 13.31 1.67
CA LEU A 169 -7.89 12.64 2.44
C LEU A 169 -9.20 13.45 2.46
N SER A 170 -9.12 14.77 2.69
CA SER A 170 -10.31 15.64 2.68
C SER A 170 -11.02 15.66 1.32
N ALA A 171 -10.27 15.63 0.22
CA ALA A 171 -10.84 15.54 -1.12
C ALA A 171 -11.57 14.20 -1.32
N VAL A 172 -10.94 13.08 -0.94
CA VAL A 172 -11.56 11.73 -1.05
C VAL A 172 -12.83 11.63 -0.21
N ILE A 173 -12.84 12.15 1.03
CA ILE A 173 -14.04 12.17 1.87
C ILE A 173 -15.17 12.96 1.18
N LYS A 174 -14.87 14.15 0.68
CA LYS A 174 -15.85 15.00 -0.01
C LYS A 174 -16.46 14.29 -1.23
N ASP A 175 -15.62 13.67 -2.06
CA ASP A 175 -16.07 12.96 -3.27
C ASP A 175 -16.95 11.76 -2.91
N LYS A 176 -16.57 10.98 -1.89
CA LYS A 176 -17.37 9.83 -1.43
C LYS A 176 -18.70 10.21 -0.80
N LEU A 177 -18.75 11.30 -0.04
CA LEU A 177 -20.01 11.84 0.51
C LEU A 177 -20.92 12.35 -0.61
N ALA A 178 -20.39 13.05 -1.62
CA ALA A 178 -21.14 13.49 -2.76
C ALA A 178 -21.72 12.32 -3.59
N ALA A 179 -20.95 11.23 -3.74
CA ALA A 179 -21.44 10.03 -4.42
C ALA A 179 -22.50 9.26 -3.63
N ALA A 180 -22.43 9.28 -2.30
CA ALA A 180 -23.40 8.60 -1.40
C ALA A 180 -24.71 9.37 -1.22
N GLY A 181 -24.72 10.67 -1.43
CA GLY A 181 -25.90 11.54 -1.35
C GLY A 181 -26.73 11.63 -2.63
N ARG A 182 -26.34 10.91 -3.67
CA ARG A 182 -27.07 10.79 -4.93
C ARG A 182 -27.90 9.53 -4.96
#